data_66f48c8d3f346761308737d4987207a7
#
_entry.id   66f48c8d3f346761308737d4987207a7
#
_cell.length_a   1.000
_cell.length_b   1.000
_cell.length_c   1.000
_cell.angle_alpha   90.00
_cell.angle_beta   90.00
_cell.angle_gamma   90.00
#
_symmetry.space_group_name_H-M   'P 1'
#
loop_
_entity.id
_entity.type
_entity.pdbx_description
1 polymer ?
#
loop_
_entity_poly.entity_id
_entity_poly.type
_entity_poly.pdbx_seq_one_letter_code
_entity_poly.pdbx_strand_id
1 'polypeptide(L)'
;MVVIKNPEMFVLKGFEKSHRKDKKYNALLKNKKTGKIRRIPFGCSSYEHFKDKTKTGLWSHKDHKDKKRRELYRIRHKGEDKKKFSSGYFSMKYLW
;
A
#
# COMPACT_ATOMS: atom_id res chain seq x y z
N MET A 1 -9.03 2.44 8.66
CA MET A 1 -7.70 2.59 8.04
C MET A 1 -6.61 2.54 9.11
N VAL A 2 -5.55 1.81 8.86
CA VAL A 2 -4.42 1.74 9.79
C VAL A 2 -3.57 3.00 9.66
N VAL A 3 -3.26 3.63 10.78
CA VAL A 3 -2.41 4.83 10.84
C VAL A 3 -1.26 4.56 11.80
N ILE A 4 -0.04 4.86 11.36
CA ILE A 4 1.17 4.71 12.17
C ILE A 4 1.44 6.04 12.89
N LYS A 5 1.42 6.03 14.21
CA LYS A 5 1.65 7.24 15.02
C LYS A 5 3.09 7.73 14.95
N ASN A 6 4.04 6.80 14.90
CA ASN A 6 5.48 7.11 14.91
C ASN A 6 6.16 6.53 13.68
N PRO A 7 5.88 7.03 12.46
CA PRO A 7 6.45 6.45 11.24
C PRO A 7 7.98 6.52 11.20
N GLU A 8 8.58 7.49 11.87
CA GLU A 8 10.04 7.64 11.96
C GLU A 8 10.71 6.49 12.71
N MET A 9 9.96 5.71 13.46
CA MET A 9 10.46 4.53 14.18
C MET A 9 10.51 3.28 13.31
N PHE A 10 10.02 3.36 12.08
CA PHE A 10 9.91 2.22 11.19
C PHE A 10 10.66 2.43 9.89
N VAL A 11 11.07 1.31 9.29
CA VAL A 11 11.65 1.30 7.94
C VAL A 11 10.90 0.27 7.09
N LEU A 12 10.60 0.62 5.85
CA LEU A 12 9.95 -0.29 4.92
C LEU A 12 10.94 -1.35 4.45
N LYS A 13 10.63 -2.62 4.68
CA LYS A 13 11.47 -3.75 4.29
C LYS A 13 11.02 -4.42 3.00
N GLY A 14 9.77 -4.31 2.63
CA GLY A 14 9.25 -4.91 1.41
C GLY A 14 7.76 -5.18 1.49
N PHE A 15 7.30 -6.07 0.62
CA PHE A 15 5.90 -6.42 0.49
C PHE A 15 5.73 -7.93 0.41
N GLU A 16 4.60 -8.41 0.89
CA GLU A 16 4.21 -9.82 0.79
C GLU A 16 2.74 -9.89 0.39
N LYS A 17 2.27 -11.06 -0.07
CA LYS A 17 0.85 -11.30 -0.29
C LYS A 17 0.13 -11.12 1.05
N SER A 18 -1.00 -10.37 1.05
CA SER A 18 -1.71 -10.12 2.29
C SER A 18 -2.28 -11.42 2.89
N HIS A 19 -2.24 -11.51 4.22
CA HIS A 19 -2.94 -12.57 4.97
C HIS A 19 -4.46 -12.37 4.97
N ARG A 20 -4.94 -11.19 4.58
CA ARG A 20 -6.37 -10.88 4.46
C ARG A 20 -6.83 -11.10 3.03
N LYS A 21 -7.95 -11.82 2.85
CA LYS A 21 -8.51 -12.10 1.51
C LYS A 21 -8.97 -10.84 0.79
N ASP A 22 -9.40 -9.82 1.53
CA ASP A 22 -9.92 -8.57 0.97
C ASP A 22 -8.81 -7.57 0.61
N LYS A 23 -7.54 -7.91 0.88
CA LYS A 23 -6.40 -7.03 0.60
C LYS A 23 -5.40 -7.72 -0.32
N LYS A 24 -4.68 -6.92 -1.12
CA LYS A 24 -3.68 -7.44 -2.06
C LYS A 24 -2.36 -7.75 -1.38
N TYR A 25 -1.84 -6.79 -0.61
CA TYR A 25 -0.50 -6.85 -0.03
C TYR A 25 -0.48 -6.47 1.43
N ASN A 26 0.54 -6.95 2.13
CA ASN A 26 1.00 -6.37 3.38
C ASN A 26 2.31 -5.63 3.10
N ALA A 27 2.43 -4.39 3.56
CA ALA A 27 3.70 -3.70 3.65
C ALA A 27 4.39 -4.16 4.93
N LEU A 28 5.68 -4.50 4.84
CA LEU A 28 6.46 -4.99 5.97
C LEU A 28 7.27 -3.85 6.56
N LEU A 29 6.92 -3.43 7.77
CA LEU A 29 7.61 -2.35 8.48
C LEU A 29 8.41 -2.94 9.64
N LYS A 30 9.71 -2.65 9.67
CA LYS A 30 10.57 -3.07 10.76
C LYS A 30 10.75 -1.93 11.75
N ASN A 31 10.47 -2.18 13.02
CA ASN A 31 10.74 -1.23 14.09
C ASN A 31 12.25 -1.12 14.31
N LYS A 32 12.79 0.09 14.16
CA LYS A 32 14.24 0.34 14.27
C LYS A 32 14.79 0.00 15.66
N LYS A 33 13.98 0.13 16.68
CA LYS A 33 14.39 -0.06 18.07
C LYS A 33 14.27 -1.51 18.53
N THR A 34 13.15 -2.16 18.21
CA THR A 34 12.87 -3.53 18.68
C THR A 34 13.19 -4.61 17.66
N GLY A 35 13.30 -4.24 16.38
CA GLY A 35 13.49 -5.19 15.28
C GLY A 35 12.24 -5.95 14.88
N LYS A 36 11.11 -5.72 15.54
CA LYS A 36 9.86 -6.41 15.23
C LYS A 36 9.27 -5.95 13.91
N ILE A 37 8.61 -6.87 13.20
CA ILE A 37 7.93 -6.59 11.94
C ILE A 37 6.46 -6.31 12.20
N ARG A 38 5.96 -5.20 11.63
CA ARG A 38 4.55 -4.86 11.61
C ARG A 38 4.04 -4.94 10.17
N ARG A 39 2.90 -5.59 9.97
CA ARG A 39 2.28 -5.74 8.66
C ARG A 39 1.13 -4.77 8.50
N ILE A 40 1.14 -4.03 7.38
CA ILE A 40 0.09 -3.05 7.06
C ILE A 40 -0.62 -3.54 5.79
N PRO A 41 -1.83 -4.11 5.92
CA PRO A 41 -2.60 -4.54 4.73
C PRO A 41 -3.04 -3.34 3.91
N PHE A 42 -2.96 -3.45 2.58
CA PHE A 42 -3.44 -2.39 1.68
C PHE A 42 -3.85 -2.96 0.34
N GLY A 43 -4.64 -2.15 -0.40
CA GLY A 43 -5.13 -2.50 -1.73
C GLY A 43 -6.31 -3.47 -1.68
N CYS A 44 -7.47 -3.09 -2.26
CA CYS A 44 -8.62 -3.97 -2.32
C CYS A 44 -8.40 -5.07 -3.37
N SER A 45 -8.51 -6.33 -2.97
CA SER A 45 -8.24 -7.48 -3.84
C SER A 45 -9.24 -7.62 -4.99
N SER A 46 -10.47 -7.12 -4.82
CA SER A 46 -11.51 -7.20 -5.85
C SER A 46 -11.44 -6.09 -6.89
N TYR A 47 -10.63 -5.06 -6.68
CA TYR A 47 -10.53 -3.93 -7.59
C TYR A 47 -9.24 -3.94 -8.39
N GLU A 48 -9.32 -3.42 -9.62
CA GLU A 48 -8.14 -3.10 -10.41
C GLU A 48 -7.41 -1.88 -9.83
N HIS A 49 -6.16 -1.69 -10.22
CA HIS A 49 -5.35 -0.55 -9.84
C HIS A 49 -4.59 -0.05 -11.07
N PHE A 50 -3.90 1.10 -10.95
CA PHE A 50 -3.18 1.67 -12.08
C PHE A 50 -2.00 0.78 -12.50
N LYS A 51 -1.08 0.51 -11.59
CA LYS A 51 0.09 -0.33 -11.85
C LYS A 51 0.67 -0.84 -10.54
N ASP A 52 1.00 -2.12 -10.49
CA ASP A 52 1.67 -2.73 -9.34
C ASP A 52 3.15 -2.34 -9.34
N LYS A 53 3.51 -1.44 -8.43
CA LYS A 53 4.88 -0.92 -8.27
C LYS A 53 5.62 -1.58 -7.10
N THR A 54 5.06 -2.64 -6.51
CA THR A 54 5.69 -3.33 -5.37
C THR A 54 6.89 -4.19 -5.79
N LYS A 55 7.08 -4.41 -7.08
CA LYS A 55 8.11 -5.26 -7.68
C LYS A 55 7.93 -6.75 -7.43
N THR A 56 6.82 -7.16 -6.80
CA THR A 56 6.52 -8.59 -6.59
C THR A 56 5.81 -9.22 -7.78
N GLY A 57 5.06 -8.41 -8.54
CA GLY A 57 4.30 -8.87 -9.70
C GLY A 57 3.07 -9.71 -9.37
N LEU A 58 2.77 -9.96 -8.11
CA LEU A 58 1.67 -10.85 -7.71
C LEU A 58 0.29 -10.38 -8.17
N TRP A 59 0.10 -9.06 -8.29
CA TRP A 59 -1.17 -8.47 -8.69
C TRP A 59 -1.09 -7.68 -10.00
N SER A 60 -0.05 -7.92 -10.80
CA SER A 60 0.12 -7.23 -12.09
C SER A 60 -1.02 -7.47 -13.06
N HIS A 61 -1.71 -8.60 -12.94
CA HIS A 61 -2.90 -8.91 -13.78
C HIS A 61 -4.07 -7.95 -13.53
N LYS A 62 -4.01 -7.16 -12.45
CA LYS A 62 -5.01 -6.13 -12.14
C LYS A 62 -4.62 -4.73 -12.63
N ASP A 63 -3.46 -4.59 -13.27
CA ASP A 63 -2.98 -3.31 -13.80
C ASP A 63 -3.86 -2.86 -14.97
N HIS A 64 -4.55 -1.74 -14.85
CA HIS A 64 -5.32 -1.19 -15.97
C HIS A 64 -4.55 -0.11 -16.74
N LYS A 65 -3.58 0.56 -16.10
CA LYS A 65 -2.73 1.61 -16.68
C LYS A 65 -3.52 2.79 -17.26
N ASP A 66 -4.73 3.01 -16.79
CA ASP A 66 -5.61 4.09 -17.23
C ASP A 66 -5.33 5.35 -16.42
N LYS A 67 -4.70 6.33 -17.05
CA LYS A 67 -4.27 7.58 -16.40
C LYS A 67 -5.45 8.39 -15.88
N LYS A 68 -6.60 8.35 -16.55
CA LYS A 68 -7.80 9.06 -16.10
C LYS A 68 -8.36 8.44 -14.84
N ARG A 69 -8.42 7.11 -14.77
CA ARG A 69 -8.84 6.39 -13.57
C ARG A 69 -7.90 6.69 -12.40
N ARG A 70 -6.60 6.76 -12.66
CA ARG A 70 -5.62 7.11 -11.64
C ARG A 70 -5.86 8.51 -11.10
N GLU A 71 -6.10 9.49 -11.98
CA GLU A 71 -6.36 10.86 -11.59
C GLU A 71 -7.61 10.95 -10.72
N LEU A 72 -8.70 10.30 -11.11
CA LEU A 72 -9.94 10.26 -10.33
C LEU A 72 -9.75 9.62 -8.96
N TYR A 73 -8.96 8.55 -8.90
CA TYR A 73 -8.62 7.91 -7.63
C TYR A 73 -7.89 8.89 -6.70
N ARG A 74 -6.87 9.57 -7.23
CA ARG A 74 -6.07 10.52 -6.44
C ARG A 74 -6.89 11.70 -5.92
N ILE A 75 -7.86 12.15 -6.70
CA ILE A 75 -8.78 13.21 -6.28
C ILE A 75 -9.65 12.74 -5.11
N ARG A 76 -10.24 11.54 -5.24
CA ARG A 76 -11.11 10.98 -4.18
C ARG A 76 -10.36 10.67 -2.89
N HIS A 77 -9.09 10.31 -3.00
CA HIS A 77 -8.26 9.91 -1.86
C HIS A 77 -7.21 10.96 -1.50
N LYS A 78 -7.47 12.21 -1.88
CA LYS A 78 -6.56 13.31 -1.62
C LYS A 78 -6.21 13.40 -0.13
N GLY A 79 -4.91 13.45 0.17
CA GLY A 79 -4.42 13.58 1.54
C GLY A 79 -4.06 12.26 2.22
N GLU A 80 -4.49 11.11 1.69
CA GLU A 80 -4.15 9.80 2.29
C GLU A 80 -2.66 9.51 2.25
N ASP A 81 -1.95 10.00 1.22
CA ASP A 81 -0.50 9.84 1.06
C ASP A 81 0.29 10.64 2.09
N LYS A 82 -0.34 11.59 2.78
CA LYS A 82 0.32 12.40 3.82
C LYS A 82 0.48 11.66 5.13
N LYS A 83 -0.29 10.59 5.34
CA LYS A 83 -0.19 9.75 6.54
C LYS A 83 0.80 8.62 6.27
N LYS A 84 2.09 8.90 6.47
CA LYS A 84 3.17 7.97 6.13
C LYS A 84 2.92 6.58 6.72
N PHE A 85 3.08 5.56 5.88
CA PHE A 85 2.93 4.14 6.21
C PHE A 85 1.50 3.70 6.56
N SER A 86 0.49 4.53 6.29
CA SER A 86 -0.90 4.08 6.38
C SER A 86 -1.26 3.21 5.18
N SER A 87 -2.36 2.46 5.26
CA SER A 87 -2.84 1.66 4.13
C SER A 87 -3.14 2.53 2.90
N GLY A 88 -3.71 3.72 3.10
CA GLY A 88 -3.95 4.67 2.01
C GLY A 88 -2.66 5.18 1.38
N TYR A 89 -1.65 5.44 2.18
CA TYR A 89 -0.32 5.83 1.71
C TYR A 89 0.26 4.78 0.77
N PHE A 90 0.23 3.50 1.17
CA PHE A 90 0.79 2.43 0.35
C PHE A 90 -0.02 2.19 -0.93
N SER A 91 -1.35 2.23 -0.85
CA SER A 91 -2.20 2.11 -2.04
C SER A 91 -1.90 3.19 -3.05
N MET A 92 -1.83 4.45 -2.61
CA MET A 92 -1.59 5.58 -3.51
C MET A 92 -0.19 5.54 -4.11
N LYS A 93 0.81 5.20 -3.33
CA LYS A 93 2.21 5.21 -3.77
C LYS A 93 2.57 4.02 -4.65
N TYR A 94 2.05 2.82 -4.35
CA TYR A 94 2.49 1.58 -4.99
C TYR A 94 1.47 0.95 -5.95
N LEU A 95 0.22 1.37 -5.93
CA LEU A 95 -0.83 0.84 -6.83
C LEU A 95 -1.42 1.92 -7.73
N TRP A 96 -1.42 3.14 -7.29
CA TRP A 96 -1.99 4.29 -8.00
C TRP A 96 -0.96 5.39 -8.17
#